data_08ed88b2ce536b4de24cacff3394c972
#
_entry.id   08ed88b2ce536b4de24cacff3394c972
#
_cell.length_a   1.000
_cell.length_b   1.000
_cell.length_c   1.000
_cell.angle_alpha   90.00
_cell.angle_beta   90.00
_cell.angle_gamma   90.00
#
_symmetry.space_group_name_H-M   'P 1'
#
loop_
_entity.id
_entity.type
_entity.pdbx_description
1 polymer ?
#
loop_
_entity_poly.entity_id
_entity_poly.type
_entity_poly.pdbx_seq_one_letter_code
_entity_poly.pdbx_strand_id
1 'polypeptide(L)'
;MVEARGGYLNKIYMHVPGFKPTTSRFVVEENVNLKEAWKFLGRVGIGVEEMNKLSVIHIAGTKGKGSTSAMCESILRQHGYSTGLYSSPHLVSATERIRLNGRCISREHFAHRFHQVYEQLWEKRISDTDIPGYFMCLTVLALKVFLQEKVDVAIIEVGIGGEYDVTNVVSNVAASGITSLGLEHTAILGNTIEDIAREKGGIMKQGGCAFTVAQPQAAMTVLENIALSRNCILSIVPELNNYNWGINNEPAVLADIPAFKLNASLAIQLSHAWISQHKMKNSINAHIYSDEKKLNQLCENIRRSVLPYSKNKKNKSKGIKTIDISIDKRTNEPIFKKTSMRRMKNICDVQVLPATCKGIECCVLPGRCQILKEVAIDYYIDGAHTKESMMVCTEWFKNLARLSSIRILIFNTTGDRNSETLLRLLHPLNFHMALFVPNNAFDDQNLLKYLEQRPDGKIIKKSSEILTSVDKAIKAMCKSYNFVITGSLHLVGAASAVLDPELTTYDKSSV
;
A
#
# COMPACT_ATOMS: atom_id res chain seq x y z
N MET A 1 -24.27 24.71 4.13
CA MET A 1 -24.34 23.59 5.12
C MET A 1 -23.44 22.40 4.77
N VAL A 2 -22.85 22.34 3.58
CA VAL A 2 -21.92 21.26 3.15
C VAL A 2 -20.46 21.59 3.53
N GLU A 3 -20.06 22.87 3.58
CA GLU A 3 -18.70 23.29 3.94
C GLU A 3 -18.29 23.01 5.40
N ALA A 4 -19.26 22.88 6.30
CA ALA A 4 -18.99 22.63 7.72
C ALA A 4 -18.62 21.15 8.03
N ARG A 5 -18.88 20.19 7.15
CA ARG A 5 -18.74 18.76 7.46
C ARG A 5 -17.33 18.19 7.25
N GLY A 6 -16.54 18.71 6.31
CA GLY A 6 -15.15 18.27 6.11
C GLY A 6 -14.22 18.67 7.26
N GLY A 7 -14.42 19.87 7.81
CA GLY A 7 -13.72 20.35 9.02
C GLY A 7 -14.11 19.60 10.30
N TYR A 8 -15.27 18.95 10.33
CA TYR A 8 -15.80 18.29 11.54
C TYR A 8 -15.06 16.98 11.87
N LEU A 9 -14.71 16.17 10.88
CA LEU A 9 -13.95 14.94 11.11
C LEU A 9 -12.51 15.22 11.56
N ASN A 10 -11.85 16.23 10.98
CA ASN A 10 -10.55 16.68 11.46
C ASN A 10 -10.64 17.32 12.86
N LYS A 11 -11.74 18.05 13.18
CA LYS A 11 -12.00 18.60 14.51
C LYS A 11 -12.29 17.53 15.56
N ILE A 12 -12.94 16.42 15.22
CA ILE A 12 -13.16 15.29 16.13
C ILE A 12 -11.81 14.73 16.60
N TYR A 13 -10.82 14.61 15.71
CA TYR A 13 -9.48 14.13 16.06
C TYR A 13 -8.70 15.07 16.97
N MET A 14 -8.93 16.39 16.88
CA MET A 14 -8.21 17.41 17.67
C MET A 14 -8.84 17.65 19.04
N HIS A 15 -10.12 17.33 19.25
CA HIS A 15 -10.87 17.64 20.48
C HIS A 15 -11.15 16.40 21.34
N VAL A 16 -10.59 15.24 20.99
CA VAL A 16 -10.66 14.06 21.85
C VAL A 16 -9.68 14.26 23.00
N PRO A 17 -10.16 14.32 24.29
CA PRO A 17 -9.27 14.47 25.42
C PRO A 17 -8.21 13.36 25.42
N GLY A 18 -6.94 13.73 25.49
CA GLY A 18 -5.82 12.76 25.47
C GLY A 18 -5.29 12.39 24.08
N PHE A 19 -5.95 12.80 22.99
CA PHE A 19 -5.46 12.60 21.64
C PHE A 19 -4.37 13.65 21.33
N LYS A 20 -3.14 13.38 21.72
CA LYS A 20 -1.98 14.11 21.22
C LYS A 20 -1.59 13.46 19.88
N PRO A 21 -1.37 14.22 18.80
CA PRO A 21 -0.60 13.73 17.67
C PRO A 21 0.82 13.51 18.20
N THR A 22 1.02 12.40 18.85
CA THR A 22 2.34 12.00 19.26
C THR A 22 3.10 11.68 17.99
N THR A 23 4.10 12.47 17.67
CA THR A 23 5.38 11.95 17.22
C THR A 23 5.78 10.94 18.30
N SER A 24 5.13 9.77 18.31
CA SER A 24 5.47 8.69 19.19
C SER A 24 6.91 8.35 18.84
N ARG A 25 7.83 8.60 19.74
CA ARG A 25 9.12 7.92 19.73
C ARG A 25 8.75 6.46 19.63
N PHE A 26 9.01 5.85 18.47
CA PHE A 26 9.05 4.42 18.33
C PHE A 26 10.20 3.97 19.21
N VAL A 27 9.90 3.66 20.47
CA VAL A 27 10.84 3.01 21.33
C VAL A 27 10.91 1.58 20.79
N VAL A 28 12.05 1.24 20.19
CA VAL A 28 12.38 -0.11 19.75
C VAL A 28 12.68 -0.95 21.00
N GLU A 29 11.71 -1.08 21.90
CA GLU A 29 11.69 -2.09 22.92
C GLU A 29 10.80 -3.23 22.43
N GLU A 30 11.35 -4.41 22.43
CA GLU A 30 10.78 -5.65 21.93
C GLU A 30 9.30 -5.81 22.28
N ASN A 31 8.46 -5.93 21.26
CA ASN A 31 7.04 -6.31 21.37
C ASN A 31 6.05 -5.37 22.07
N VAL A 32 6.42 -4.16 22.50
CA VAL A 32 5.48 -3.26 23.19
C VAL A 32 4.32 -2.89 22.24
N ASN A 33 4.61 -2.53 20.99
CA ASN A 33 3.58 -2.14 20.01
C ASN A 33 2.59 -3.27 19.71
N LEU A 34 3.07 -4.52 19.58
CA LEU A 34 2.19 -5.66 19.28
C LEU A 34 1.38 -6.08 20.51
N LYS A 35 1.95 -6.01 21.71
CA LYS A 35 1.20 -6.23 22.96
C LYS A 35 0.10 -5.20 23.15
N GLU A 36 0.42 -3.93 22.95
CA GLU A 36 -0.56 -2.85 23.00
C GLU A 36 -1.65 -3.03 21.92
N ALA A 37 -1.29 -3.40 20.70
CA ALA A 37 -2.24 -3.67 19.64
C ALA A 37 -3.22 -4.79 20.04
N TRP A 38 -2.74 -5.92 20.57
CA TRP A 38 -3.59 -7.01 21.03
C TRP A 38 -4.48 -6.60 22.20
N LYS A 39 -4.00 -5.76 23.12
CA LYS A 39 -4.81 -5.17 24.19
C LYS A 39 -6.00 -4.39 23.62
N PHE A 40 -5.75 -3.49 22.66
CA PHE A 40 -6.80 -2.67 22.06
C PHE A 40 -7.73 -3.47 21.15
N LEU A 41 -7.22 -4.45 20.41
CA LEU A 41 -8.04 -5.39 19.64
C LEU A 41 -8.98 -6.19 20.56
N GLY A 42 -8.49 -6.67 21.69
CA GLY A 42 -9.33 -7.36 22.69
C GLY A 42 -10.44 -6.48 23.24
N ARG A 43 -10.20 -5.18 23.44
CA ARG A 43 -11.22 -4.22 23.90
C ARG A 43 -12.38 -4.07 22.92
N VAL A 44 -12.12 -4.17 21.62
CA VAL A 44 -13.15 -4.10 20.57
C VAL A 44 -13.68 -5.49 20.16
N GLY A 45 -13.33 -6.54 20.93
CA GLY A 45 -13.84 -7.90 20.74
C GLY A 45 -13.15 -8.64 19.58
N ILE A 46 -11.91 -8.31 19.25
CA ILE A 46 -11.10 -9.03 18.26
C ILE A 46 -10.04 -9.84 19.00
N GLY A 47 -10.30 -11.15 19.17
CA GLY A 47 -9.33 -12.11 19.66
C GLY A 47 -8.59 -12.82 18.52
N VAL A 48 -7.80 -13.82 18.89
CA VAL A 48 -7.00 -14.61 17.91
C VAL A 48 -7.92 -15.35 16.94
N GLU A 49 -9.04 -15.90 17.40
CA GLU A 49 -10.00 -16.63 16.56
C GLU A 49 -10.65 -15.72 15.52
N GLU A 50 -11.07 -14.52 15.92
CA GLU A 50 -11.63 -13.52 15.00
C GLU A 50 -10.59 -13.08 13.98
N MET A 51 -9.35 -12.80 14.43
CA MET A 51 -8.25 -12.41 13.55
C MET A 51 -7.95 -13.50 12.52
N ASN A 52 -8.02 -14.77 12.88
CA ASN A 52 -7.79 -15.90 11.97
C ASN A 52 -8.85 -16.04 10.87
N LYS A 53 -10.03 -15.43 11.03
CA LYS A 53 -11.07 -15.38 9.98
C LYS A 53 -10.69 -14.47 8.84
N LEU A 54 -9.82 -13.49 9.08
CA LEU A 54 -9.37 -12.54 8.08
C LEU A 54 -8.19 -13.12 7.29
N SER A 55 -8.39 -13.40 5.99
CA SER A 55 -7.31 -13.81 5.09
C SER A 55 -6.56 -12.59 4.58
N VAL A 56 -5.23 -12.54 4.74
CA VAL A 56 -4.45 -11.32 4.56
C VAL A 56 -3.35 -11.48 3.50
N ILE A 57 -3.16 -10.43 2.68
CA ILE A 57 -1.91 -10.13 1.98
C ILE A 57 -1.25 -8.96 2.72
N HIS A 58 -0.03 -9.16 3.24
CA HIS A 58 0.67 -8.17 4.06
C HIS A 58 1.88 -7.62 3.32
N ILE A 59 1.99 -6.29 3.19
CA ILE A 59 2.97 -5.66 2.30
C ILE A 59 3.83 -4.64 3.05
N ALA A 60 5.15 -4.91 3.09
CA ALA A 60 6.18 -4.00 3.59
C ALA A 60 7.12 -3.54 2.48
N GLY A 61 7.97 -2.57 2.77
CA GLY A 61 8.97 -2.05 1.85
C GLY A 61 9.26 -0.57 2.08
N THR A 62 10.21 -0.02 1.35
CA THR A 62 10.51 1.42 1.41
C THR A 62 9.67 2.17 0.40
N LYS A 63 9.75 1.84 -0.87
CA LYS A 63 8.98 2.47 -1.96
C LYS A 63 8.08 1.42 -2.64
N GLY A 64 6.89 1.84 -3.05
CA GLY A 64 5.97 1.00 -3.81
C GLY A 64 4.94 0.22 -2.98
N LYS A 65 4.94 0.29 -1.65
CA LYS A 65 3.96 -0.39 -0.79
C LYS A 65 2.52 -0.12 -1.20
N GLY A 66 2.10 1.15 -1.16
CA GLY A 66 0.73 1.55 -1.50
C GLY A 66 0.33 1.21 -2.92
N SER A 67 1.26 1.37 -3.90
CA SER A 67 1.00 0.99 -5.29
C SER A 67 0.81 -0.51 -5.45
N THR A 68 1.67 -1.34 -4.84
CA THR A 68 1.52 -2.79 -4.84
C THR A 68 0.23 -3.22 -4.16
N SER A 69 -0.12 -2.61 -3.02
CA SER A 69 -1.35 -2.89 -2.28
C SER A 69 -2.60 -2.58 -3.11
N ALA A 70 -2.63 -1.42 -3.77
CA ALA A 70 -3.74 -1.03 -4.64
C ALA A 70 -3.85 -1.92 -5.88
N MET A 71 -2.72 -2.33 -6.49
CA MET A 71 -2.71 -3.29 -7.60
C MET A 71 -3.22 -4.67 -7.16
N CYS A 72 -2.81 -5.18 -5.98
CA CYS A 72 -3.35 -6.42 -5.42
C CYS A 72 -4.86 -6.35 -5.22
N GLU A 73 -5.34 -5.25 -4.63
CA GLU A 73 -6.77 -5.03 -4.42
C GLU A 73 -7.52 -5.06 -5.74
N SER A 74 -7.06 -4.27 -6.72
CA SER A 74 -7.71 -4.17 -8.03
C SER A 74 -7.71 -5.51 -8.78
N ILE A 75 -6.61 -6.26 -8.75
CA ILE A 75 -6.53 -7.61 -9.35
C ILE A 75 -7.56 -8.53 -8.71
N LEU A 76 -7.57 -8.63 -7.37
CA LEU A 76 -8.45 -9.55 -6.65
C LEU A 76 -9.93 -9.19 -6.84
N ARG A 77 -10.27 -7.92 -6.87
CA ARG A 77 -11.60 -7.43 -7.16
C ARG A 77 -12.05 -7.78 -8.59
N GLN A 78 -11.19 -7.67 -9.60
CA GLN A 78 -11.49 -8.10 -10.96
C GLN A 78 -11.62 -9.62 -11.10
N HIS A 79 -11.05 -10.38 -10.17
CA HIS A 79 -11.30 -11.83 -10.04
C HIS A 79 -12.61 -12.15 -9.31
N GLY A 80 -13.40 -11.16 -8.90
CA GLY A 80 -14.72 -11.32 -8.28
C GLY A 80 -14.70 -11.50 -6.76
N TYR A 81 -13.57 -11.25 -6.08
CA TYR A 81 -13.47 -11.32 -4.63
C TYR A 81 -13.84 -10.00 -3.96
N SER A 82 -14.49 -10.08 -2.80
CA SER A 82 -14.71 -8.91 -1.94
C SER A 82 -13.40 -8.55 -1.24
N THR A 83 -13.02 -7.27 -1.34
CA THR A 83 -11.70 -6.80 -0.93
C THR A 83 -11.78 -5.73 0.15
N GLY A 84 -10.87 -5.79 1.13
CA GLY A 84 -10.54 -4.71 2.03
C GLY A 84 -9.10 -4.24 1.78
N LEU A 85 -8.87 -2.94 1.70
CA LEU A 85 -7.53 -2.38 1.60
C LEU A 85 -7.29 -1.39 2.74
N TYR A 86 -6.21 -1.62 3.50
CA TYR A 86 -5.68 -0.67 4.47
C TYR A 86 -4.36 -0.11 3.98
N SER A 87 -4.28 1.21 3.84
CA SER A 87 -3.09 1.91 3.31
C SER A 87 -2.79 3.20 4.05
N SER A 88 -1.54 3.71 3.92
CA SER A 88 -1.10 4.95 4.55
C SER A 88 0.06 5.62 3.81
N PRO A 89 0.21 6.95 3.92
CA PRO A 89 -0.77 7.89 4.46
C PRO A 89 -1.94 8.15 3.50
N HIS A 90 -2.97 8.87 3.93
CA HIS A 90 -3.99 9.44 3.05
C HIS A 90 -3.51 10.77 2.43
N LEU A 91 -4.15 11.19 1.38
CA LEU A 91 -3.89 12.48 0.70
C LEU A 91 -4.85 13.57 1.16
N VAL A 92 -6.15 13.30 1.14
CA VAL A 92 -7.23 14.26 1.41
C VAL A 92 -7.98 13.90 2.68
N SER A 93 -8.40 12.63 2.83
CA SER A 93 -9.28 12.18 3.91
C SER A 93 -8.80 10.88 4.53
N ALA A 94 -9.00 10.75 5.85
CA ALA A 94 -8.73 9.50 6.56
C ALA A 94 -9.53 8.30 6.02
N THR A 95 -10.64 8.54 5.34
CA THR A 95 -11.46 7.51 4.68
C THR A 95 -10.70 6.75 3.59
N GLU A 96 -9.71 7.38 2.94
CA GLU A 96 -8.84 6.74 1.94
C GLU A 96 -8.04 5.57 2.50
N ARG A 97 -7.78 5.56 3.82
CA ARG A 97 -6.99 4.51 4.47
C ARG A 97 -7.73 3.18 4.55
N ILE A 98 -9.06 3.21 4.44
CA ILE A 98 -9.91 2.02 4.50
C ILE A 98 -10.76 1.99 3.24
N ARG A 99 -10.47 1.06 2.34
CA ARG A 99 -11.24 0.87 1.12
C ARG A 99 -11.93 -0.48 1.14
N LEU A 100 -13.16 -0.49 0.65
CA LEU A 100 -13.97 -1.69 0.48
C LEU A 100 -14.31 -1.81 -1.01
N ASN A 101 -13.93 -2.91 -1.64
CA ASN A 101 -14.14 -3.16 -3.06
C ASN A 101 -13.67 -2.01 -3.96
N GLY A 102 -12.47 -1.48 -3.68
CA GLY A 102 -11.81 -0.40 -4.42
C GLY A 102 -12.22 1.02 -4.03
N ARG A 103 -13.36 1.20 -3.34
CA ARG A 103 -13.89 2.51 -2.94
C ARG A 103 -13.48 2.87 -1.52
N CYS A 104 -13.20 4.15 -1.29
CA CYS A 104 -13.04 4.65 0.06
C CYS A 104 -14.32 4.38 0.87
N ILE A 105 -14.17 4.01 2.14
CA ILE A 105 -15.32 3.94 3.05
C ILE A 105 -16.00 5.32 3.10
N SER A 106 -17.35 5.37 3.08
CA SER A 106 -18.05 6.65 3.12
C SER A 106 -17.77 7.40 4.43
N ARG A 107 -17.88 8.72 4.41
CA ARG A 107 -17.65 9.54 5.60
C ARG A 107 -18.58 9.16 6.76
N GLU A 108 -19.84 8.86 6.43
CA GLU A 108 -20.86 8.44 7.41
C GLU A 108 -20.52 7.07 7.99
N HIS A 109 -20.16 6.10 7.15
CA HIS A 109 -19.78 4.75 7.58
C HIS A 109 -18.49 4.79 8.42
N PHE A 110 -17.48 5.56 7.98
CA PHE A 110 -16.25 5.77 8.75
C PHE A 110 -16.54 6.38 10.11
N ALA A 111 -17.31 7.47 10.16
CA ALA A 111 -17.65 8.15 11.42
C ALA A 111 -18.41 7.21 12.38
N HIS A 112 -19.41 6.50 11.87
CA HIS A 112 -20.18 5.53 12.66
C HIS A 112 -19.29 4.44 13.27
N ARG A 113 -18.45 3.79 12.46
CA ARG A 113 -17.52 2.74 12.92
C ARG A 113 -16.44 3.28 13.85
N PHE A 114 -15.94 4.48 13.56
CA PHE A 114 -14.97 5.12 14.43
C PHE A 114 -15.54 5.39 15.83
N HIS A 115 -16.74 5.95 15.92
CA HIS A 115 -17.40 6.16 17.20
C HIS A 115 -17.60 4.87 17.98
N GLN A 116 -18.12 3.81 17.33
CA GLN A 116 -18.30 2.51 17.97
C GLN A 116 -16.99 1.93 18.52
N VAL A 117 -15.92 1.99 17.75
CA VAL A 117 -14.59 1.50 18.16
C VAL A 117 -14.04 2.38 19.28
N TYR A 118 -14.12 3.70 19.13
CA TYR A 118 -13.58 4.64 20.10
C TYR A 118 -14.30 4.55 21.45
N GLU A 119 -15.61 4.45 21.49
CA GLU A 119 -16.40 4.26 22.71
C GLU A 119 -15.97 2.98 23.44
N GLN A 120 -15.84 1.85 22.74
CA GLN A 120 -15.37 0.59 23.36
C GLN A 120 -13.94 0.71 23.92
N LEU A 121 -13.05 1.45 23.24
CA LEU A 121 -11.69 1.70 23.70
C LEU A 121 -11.69 2.60 24.93
N TRP A 122 -12.55 3.63 24.93
CA TRP A 122 -12.68 4.61 26.00
C TRP A 122 -13.27 4.01 27.27
N GLU A 123 -14.36 3.24 27.15
CA GLU A 123 -15.04 2.60 28.30
C GLU A 123 -14.12 1.59 29.01
N LYS A 124 -13.29 0.87 28.27
CA LYS A 124 -12.40 -0.17 28.82
C LYS A 124 -11.00 0.35 29.16
N ARG A 125 -10.76 1.68 29.15
CA ARG A 125 -9.45 2.23 29.53
C ARG A 125 -9.19 2.07 31.03
N ILE A 126 -7.92 1.89 31.37
CA ILE A 126 -7.48 1.78 32.77
C ILE A 126 -7.11 3.17 33.33
N SER A 127 -6.70 4.08 32.46
CA SER A 127 -6.36 5.48 32.79
C SER A 127 -6.69 6.40 31.60
N ASP A 128 -6.65 7.71 31.79
CA ASP A 128 -6.94 8.67 30.73
C ASP A 128 -5.90 8.65 29.60
N THR A 129 -4.71 8.13 29.85
CA THR A 129 -3.64 7.98 28.84
C THR A 129 -3.67 6.62 28.15
N ASP A 130 -4.51 5.68 28.60
CA ASP A 130 -4.61 4.33 28.07
C ASP A 130 -5.52 4.24 26.85
N ILE A 131 -5.19 5.03 25.85
CA ILE A 131 -5.88 5.14 24.55
C ILE A 131 -4.86 4.95 23.43
N PRO A 132 -5.21 4.23 22.34
CA PRO A 132 -4.28 4.02 21.23
C PRO A 132 -3.92 5.33 20.53
N GLY A 133 -2.67 5.47 20.12
CA GLY A 133 -2.26 6.53 19.21
C GLY A 133 -2.97 6.44 17.85
N TYR A 134 -2.90 7.51 17.06
CA TYR A 134 -3.65 7.66 15.80
C TYR A 134 -3.54 6.46 14.84
N PHE A 135 -2.32 6.02 14.53
CA PHE A 135 -2.11 4.91 13.59
C PHE A 135 -2.65 3.58 14.15
N MET A 136 -2.43 3.32 15.42
CA MET A 136 -2.97 2.14 16.13
C MET A 136 -4.50 2.14 16.10
N CYS A 137 -5.13 3.28 16.40
CA CYS A 137 -6.60 3.41 16.38
C CYS A 137 -7.17 3.11 15.00
N LEU A 138 -6.57 3.66 13.94
CA LEU A 138 -7.00 3.41 12.56
C LEU A 138 -6.76 1.97 12.12
N THR A 139 -5.68 1.33 12.57
CA THR A 139 -5.43 -0.09 12.29
C THR A 139 -6.49 -0.97 12.95
N VAL A 140 -6.80 -0.73 14.24
CA VAL A 140 -7.89 -1.44 14.95
C VAL A 140 -9.22 -1.25 14.24
N LEU A 141 -9.54 0.00 13.83
CA LEU A 141 -10.74 0.32 13.06
C LEU A 141 -10.81 -0.45 11.75
N ALA A 142 -9.73 -0.45 10.96
CA ALA A 142 -9.67 -1.13 9.67
C ALA A 142 -9.92 -2.64 9.80
N LEU A 143 -9.24 -3.29 10.75
CA LEU A 143 -9.41 -4.71 11.03
C LEU A 143 -10.86 -5.03 11.47
N LYS A 144 -11.43 -4.18 12.32
CA LYS A 144 -12.84 -4.32 12.75
C LYS A 144 -13.80 -4.20 11.57
N VAL A 145 -13.61 -3.21 10.71
CA VAL A 145 -14.42 -3.00 9.50
C VAL A 145 -14.32 -4.23 8.58
N PHE A 146 -13.12 -4.71 8.27
CA PHE A 146 -12.94 -5.84 7.35
C PHE A 146 -13.58 -7.13 7.87
N LEU A 147 -13.50 -7.38 9.17
CA LEU A 147 -14.17 -8.51 9.80
C LEU A 147 -15.71 -8.39 9.76
N GLN A 148 -16.25 -7.21 9.98
CA GLN A 148 -17.69 -6.97 9.95
C GLN A 148 -18.26 -7.01 8.53
N GLU A 149 -17.54 -6.48 7.54
CA GLU A 149 -17.89 -6.52 6.12
C GLU A 149 -17.62 -7.90 5.48
N LYS A 150 -16.96 -8.81 6.23
CA LYS A 150 -16.65 -10.18 5.80
C LYS A 150 -15.94 -10.23 4.45
N VAL A 151 -14.94 -9.38 4.27
CA VAL A 151 -14.15 -9.37 3.04
C VAL A 151 -13.46 -10.72 2.84
N ASP A 152 -13.38 -11.21 1.60
CA ASP A 152 -12.67 -12.45 1.26
C ASP A 152 -11.17 -12.31 1.53
N VAL A 153 -10.63 -11.11 1.27
CA VAL A 153 -9.23 -10.79 1.45
C VAL A 153 -9.03 -9.36 1.96
N ALA A 154 -8.13 -9.22 2.94
CA ALA A 154 -7.63 -7.92 3.39
C ALA A 154 -6.20 -7.72 2.86
N ILE A 155 -5.98 -6.66 2.12
CA ILE A 155 -4.67 -6.21 1.69
C ILE A 155 -4.21 -5.14 2.67
N ILE A 156 -3.11 -5.38 3.39
CA ILE A 156 -2.66 -4.54 4.49
C ILE A 156 -1.27 -4.00 4.20
N GLU A 157 -1.17 -2.68 4.05
CA GLU A 157 0.08 -1.97 3.93
C GLU A 157 0.66 -1.68 5.31
N VAL A 158 1.94 -2.03 5.53
CA VAL A 158 2.71 -1.66 6.72
C VAL A 158 2.93 -0.15 6.78
N GLY A 159 2.74 0.43 7.95
CA GLY A 159 3.00 1.87 8.17
C GLY A 159 4.49 2.19 8.08
N ILE A 160 5.27 1.73 9.06
CA ILE A 160 6.72 1.94 9.15
C ILE A 160 7.38 0.64 9.64
N GLY A 161 8.54 0.30 9.06
CA GLY A 161 9.26 -0.92 9.44
C GLY A 161 8.55 -2.17 8.96
N GLY A 162 8.20 -3.06 9.87
CA GLY A 162 7.50 -4.30 9.61
C GLY A 162 7.40 -5.21 10.83
N GLU A 163 8.51 -5.64 11.41
CA GLU A 163 8.54 -6.56 12.55
C GLU A 163 7.68 -6.08 13.72
N TYR A 164 7.81 -4.80 14.08
CA TYR A 164 7.12 -4.17 15.21
C TYR A 164 5.99 -3.23 14.78
N ASP A 165 5.64 -3.21 13.50
CA ASP A 165 4.50 -2.44 13.03
C ASP A 165 3.19 -3.00 13.59
N VAL A 166 2.27 -2.11 13.94
CA VAL A 166 0.96 -2.48 14.51
C VAL A 166 0.21 -3.46 13.60
N THR A 167 0.36 -3.32 12.29
CA THR A 167 -0.30 -4.21 11.32
C THR A 167 0.22 -5.64 11.39
N ASN A 168 1.39 -5.89 12.02
CA ASN A 168 1.97 -7.22 12.10
C ASN A 168 1.27 -8.17 13.10
N VAL A 169 0.19 -7.70 13.76
CA VAL A 169 -0.73 -8.54 14.58
C VAL A 169 -1.50 -9.56 13.73
N VAL A 170 -1.60 -9.36 12.40
CA VAL A 170 -2.30 -10.30 11.53
C VAL A 170 -1.59 -11.66 11.50
N SER A 171 -2.37 -12.73 11.63
CA SER A 171 -1.88 -14.10 11.76
C SER A 171 -2.11 -14.96 10.51
N ASN A 172 -3.30 -14.90 9.92
CA ASN A 172 -3.66 -15.68 8.73
C ASN A 172 -3.19 -14.95 7.45
N VAL A 173 -1.86 -14.83 7.30
CA VAL A 173 -1.24 -14.18 6.14
C VAL A 173 -0.99 -15.20 5.05
N ALA A 174 -1.76 -15.12 3.98
CA ALA A 174 -1.63 -16.00 2.82
C ALA A 174 -0.34 -15.73 2.03
N ALA A 175 0.05 -14.45 1.91
CA ALA A 175 1.31 -14.07 1.30
C ALA A 175 1.85 -12.75 1.88
N SER A 176 3.16 -12.68 2.10
CA SER A 176 3.87 -11.45 2.48
C SER A 176 4.60 -10.87 1.27
N GLY A 177 4.51 -9.56 1.07
CA GLY A 177 5.18 -8.84 -0.02
C GLY A 177 6.24 -7.86 0.50
N ILE A 178 7.45 -7.90 -0.06
CA ILE A 178 8.51 -6.93 0.23
C ILE A 178 8.81 -6.15 -1.04
N THR A 179 8.40 -4.88 -1.07
CA THR A 179 8.68 -3.96 -2.20
C THR A 179 10.13 -3.46 -2.16
N SER A 180 10.51 -2.59 -3.07
CA SER A 180 11.88 -2.04 -3.14
C SER A 180 12.33 -1.46 -1.81
N LEU A 181 13.53 -1.85 -1.38
CA LEU A 181 14.19 -1.40 -0.16
C LEU A 181 15.17 -0.26 -0.46
N GLY A 182 15.29 0.66 0.48
CA GLY A 182 16.20 1.78 0.46
C GLY A 182 16.28 2.42 1.84
N LEU A 183 17.24 3.33 2.04
CA LEU A 183 17.41 4.03 3.32
C LEU A 183 16.31 5.08 3.48
N GLU A 184 15.40 4.85 4.41
CA GLU A 184 14.33 5.76 4.80
C GLU A 184 13.98 5.50 6.28
N HIS A 185 13.57 6.55 7.00
CA HIS A 185 13.29 6.47 8.44
C HIS A 185 14.49 5.95 9.26
N THR A 186 15.70 6.31 8.87
CA THR A 186 16.93 5.78 9.45
C THR A 186 17.08 6.03 10.94
N ALA A 187 16.53 7.14 11.45
CA ALA A 187 16.49 7.44 12.88
C ALA A 187 15.70 6.41 13.72
N ILE A 188 14.87 5.57 13.06
CA ILE A 188 14.00 4.59 13.73
C ILE A 188 14.40 3.17 13.34
N LEU A 189 14.67 2.92 12.06
CA LEU A 189 14.85 1.58 11.51
C LEU A 189 16.31 1.13 11.38
N GLY A 190 17.27 2.02 11.72
CA GLY A 190 18.70 1.77 11.55
C GLY A 190 19.27 2.43 10.29
N ASN A 191 20.60 2.48 10.24
CA ASN A 191 21.33 3.29 9.24
C ASN A 191 21.88 2.45 8.07
N THR A 192 21.63 1.15 8.06
CA THR A 192 22.10 0.24 7.01
C THR A 192 20.94 -0.38 6.25
N ILE A 193 21.18 -0.82 5.03
CA ILE A 193 20.16 -1.51 4.23
C ILE A 193 19.80 -2.86 4.85
N GLU A 194 20.71 -3.46 5.58
CA GLU A 194 20.53 -4.69 6.33
C GLU A 194 19.54 -4.52 7.50
N ASP A 195 19.61 -3.38 8.22
CA ASP A 195 18.67 -3.06 9.29
C ASP A 195 17.27 -2.86 8.73
N ILE A 196 17.17 -2.07 7.63
CA ILE A 196 15.91 -1.87 6.92
C ILE A 196 15.32 -3.20 6.42
N ALA A 197 16.16 -4.10 5.89
CA ALA A 197 15.74 -5.41 5.42
C ALA A 197 15.26 -6.30 6.57
N ARG A 198 15.91 -6.23 7.75
CA ARG A 198 15.52 -6.97 8.95
C ARG A 198 14.13 -6.55 9.42
N GLU A 199 13.92 -5.26 9.59
CA GLU A 199 12.64 -4.71 10.01
C GLU A 199 11.50 -5.11 9.06
N LYS A 200 11.71 -4.93 7.76
CA LYS A 200 10.66 -5.18 6.76
C LYS A 200 10.45 -6.68 6.51
N GLY A 201 11.50 -7.47 6.57
CA GLY A 201 11.43 -8.94 6.52
C GLY A 201 10.65 -9.56 7.68
N GLY A 202 10.51 -8.83 8.77
CA GLY A 202 9.78 -9.23 9.96
C GLY A 202 8.29 -9.51 9.77
N ILE A 203 7.70 -9.15 8.63
CA ILE A 203 6.32 -9.52 8.30
C ILE A 203 6.16 -10.95 7.77
N MET A 204 7.26 -11.64 7.43
CA MET A 204 7.23 -13.03 6.99
C MET A 204 6.73 -13.91 8.13
N LYS A 205 5.72 -14.74 7.88
CA LYS A 205 5.13 -15.62 8.90
C LYS A 205 5.78 -17.00 8.91
N GLN A 206 5.75 -17.64 10.07
CA GLN A 206 6.27 -18.99 10.25
C GLN A 206 5.57 -19.97 9.29
N GLY A 207 6.33 -20.69 8.46
CA GLY A 207 5.80 -21.64 7.47
C GLY A 207 5.05 -21.02 6.30
N GLY A 208 5.00 -19.68 6.20
CA GLY A 208 4.29 -18.94 5.17
C GLY A 208 5.02 -18.87 3.83
N CYS A 209 4.51 -18.03 2.92
CA CYS A 209 5.19 -17.66 1.71
C CYS A 209 5.38 -16.14 1.62
N ALA A 210 6.48 -15.72 1.02
CA ALA A 210 6.84 -14.33 0.82
C ALA A 210 7.38 -14.10 -0.59
N PHE A 211 7.12 -12.93 -1.12
CA PHE A 211 7.61 -12.48 -2.41
C PHE A 211 8.34 -11.17 -2.25
N THR A 212 9.42 -10.99 -3.00
CA THR A 212 10.18 -9.75 -3.03
C THR A 212 10.58 -9.41 -4.46
N VAL A 213 10.71 -8.13 -4.77
CA VAL A 213 11.41 -7.68 -5.98
C VAL A 213 12.91 -7.95 -5.81
N ALA A 214 13.70 -7.86 -6.87
CA ALA A 214 15.15 -7.89 -6.77
C ALA A 214 15.63 -6.76 -5.84
N GLN A 215 16.49 -7.10 -4.87
CA GLN A 215 17.01 -6.18 -3.86
C GLN A 215 18.55 -6.10 -3.94
N PRO A 216 19.18 -5.08 -3.34
CA PRO A 216 20.62 -5.09 -3.13
C PRO A 216 21.06 -6.37 -2.40
N GLN A 217 22.23 -6.92 -2.76
CA GLN A 217 22.68 -8.24 -2.26
C GLN A 217 22.72 -8.31 -0.73
N ALA A 218 23.15 -7.26 -0.04
CA ALA A 218 23.18 -7.20 1.41
C ALA A 218 21.75 -7.35 2.02
N ALA A 219 20.76 -6.66 1.45
CA ALA A 219 19.37 -6.81 1.87
C ALA A 219 18.81 -8.20 1.55
N MET A 220 19.12 -8.77 0.38
CA MET A 220 18.70 -10.13 0.02
C MET A 220 19.21 -11.18 1.01
N THR A 221 20.48 -11.09 1.39
CA THR A 221 21.07 -12.01 2.38
C THR A 221 20.29 -11.99 3.70
N VAL A 222 19.91 -10.80 4.18
CA VAL A 222 19.09 -10.67 5.40
C VAL A 222 17.71 -11.28 5.22
N LEU A 223 17.02 -10.99 4.13
CA LEU A 223 15.68 -11.53 3.84
C LEU A 223 15.71 -13.07 3.73
N GLU A 224 16.72 -13.64 3.08
CA GLU A 224 16.94 -15.08 2.97
C GLU A 224 17.16 -15.74 4.35
N ASN A 225 17.95 -15.12 5.22
CA ASN A 225 18.17 -15.60 6.58
C ASN A 225 16.89 -15.58 7.43
N ILE A 226 16.08 -14.51 7.32
CA ILE A 226 14.78 -14.44 8.01
C ILE A 226 13.85 -15.52 7.48
N ALA A 227 13.76 -15.69 6.17
CA ALA A 227 12.93 -16.71 5.56
C ALA A 227 13.33 -18.11 6.02
N LEU A 228 14.64 -18.39 6.11
CA LEU A 228 15.19 -19.63 6.66
C LEU A 228 14.77 -19.85 8.11
N SER A 229 14.99 -18.87 8.98
CA SER A 229 14.69 -18.98 10.41
C SER A 229 13.19 -19.19 10.68
N ARG A 230 12.34 -18.58 9.86
CA ARG A 230 10.87 -18.68 9.94
C ARG A 230 10.30 -19.80 9.09
N ASN A 231 11.14 -20.60 8.48
CA ASN A 231 10.66 -21.65 7.61
C ASN A 231 9.70 -21.13 6.52
N CYS A 232 9.86 -19.90 6.07
CA CYS A 232 9.07 -19.21 5.08
C CYS A 232 9.67 -19.43 3.69
N ILE A 233 8.83 -19.66 2.68
CA ILE A 233 9.28 -19.76 1.27
C ILE A 233 9.42 -18.34 0.74
N LEU A 234 10.65 -17.90 0.45
CA LEU A 234 10.90 -16.60 -0.16
C LEU A 234 11.19 -16.75 -1.66
N SER A 235 10.45 -16.00 -2.48
CA SER A 235 10.62 -15.98 -3.94
C SER A 235 10.90 -14.57 -4.42
N ILE A 236 11.84 -14.43 -5.36
CA ILE A 236 12.04 -13.18 -6.10
C ILE A 236 11.07 -13.19 -7.27
N VAL A 237 10.27 -12.13 -7.42
CA VAL A 237 9.31 -12.02 -8.52
C VAL A 237 10.04 -11.86 -9.86
N PRO A 238 9.50 -12.43 -10.95
CA PRO A 238 10.13 -12.31 -12.28
C PRO A 238 10.00 -10.88 -12.82
N GLU A 239 10.85 -10.53 -13.78
CA GLU A 239 10.63 -9.35 -14.61
C GLU A 239 9.37 -9.52 -15.46
N LEU A 240 8.68 -8.43 -15.82
CA LEU A 240 7.44 -8.51 -16.58
C LEU A 240 7.58 -9.16 -17.95
N ASN A 241 8.75 -9.07 -18.57
CA ASN A 241 9.05 -9.75 -19.84
C ASN A 241 8.97 -11.28 -19.74
N ASN A 242 9.01 -11.83 -18.52
CA ASN A 242 8.88 -13.26 -18.25
C ASN A 242 7.43 -13.70 -17.99
N TYR A 243 6.47 -12.78 -18.13
CA TYR A 243 5.05 -13.08 -18.03
C TYR A 243 4.46 -13.35 -19.42
N ASN A 244 3.64 -14.37 -19.51
CA ASN A 244 2.87 -14.63 -20.71
C ASN A 244 1.52 -13.89 -20.63
N TRP A 245 1.45 -12.76 -21.30
CA TRP A 245 0.24 -11.92 -21.35
C TRP A 245 -0.82 -12.46 -22.33
N GLY A 246 -0.49 -13.48 -23.14
CA GLY A 246 -1.38 -14.04 -24.13
C GLY A 246 -1.80 -13.01 -25.18
N ILE A 247 -3.09 -13.04 -25.53
CA ILE A 247 -3.69 -12.06 -26.48
C ILE A 247 -3.94 -10.67 -25.87
N ASN A 248 -3.83 -10.55 -24.53
CA ASN A 248 -4.15 -9.30 -23.81
C ASN A 248 -2.92 -8.42 -23.67
N ASN A 249 -1.90 -8.44 -24.38
CA ASN A 249 -0.72 -7.59 -24.31
C ASN A 249 -0.38 -7.04 -22.89
N GLU A 250 0.85 -6.63 -22.64
CA GLU A 250 1.23 -5.93 -21.41
C GLU A 250 0.42 -4.63 -21.26
N PRO A 251 -0.21 -4.36 -20.09
CA PRO A 251 -0.96 -3.12 -19.87
C PRO A 251 -0.12 -1.88 -20.14
N ALA A 252 -0.63 -0.97 -20.96
CA ALA A 252 0.08 0.25 -21.37
C ALA A 252 0.52 1.13 -20.19
N VAL A 253 -0.24 1.10 -19.07
CA VAL A 253 0.09 1.83 -17.84
C VAL A 253 1.45 1.42 -17.24
N LEU A 254 1.96 0.24 -17.58
CA LEU A 254 3.24 -0.27 -17.09
C LEU A 254 4.43 0.13 -17.99
N ALA A 255 4.17 0.49 -19.26
CA ALA A 255 5.21 0.65 -20.27
C ALA A 255 6.25 1.70 -19.92
N ASP A 256 5.81 2.84 -19.34
CA ASP A 256 6.63 4.04 -19.19
C ASP A 256 7.19 4.26 -17.77
N ILE A 257 6.88 3.38 -16.81
CA ILE A 257 7.26 3.57 -15.41
C ILE A 257 7.90 2.29 -14.83
N PRO A 258 9.24 2.17 -14.82
CA PRO A 258 9.93 0.97 -14.32
C PRO A 258 9.54 0.56 -12.91
N ALA A 259 9.33 1.54 -12.01
CA ALA A 259 8.89 1.26 -10.65
C ALA A 259 7.50 0.59 -10.61
N PHE A 260 6.60 0.92 -11.54
CA PHE A 260 5.28 0.30 -11.63
C PHE A 260 5.39 -1.15 -12.12
N LYS A 261 6.33 -1.44 -13.02
CA LYS A 261 6.61 -2.81 -13.48
C LYS A 261 7.00 -3.73 -12.32
N LEU A 262 7.87 -3.27 -11.43
CA LEU A 262 8.27 -4.02 -10.22
C LEU A 262 7.08 -4.23 -9.28
N ASN A 263 6.31 -3.17 -9.03
CA ASN A 263 5.15 -3.23 -8.14
C ASN A 263 4.05 -4.15 -8.71
N ALA A 264 3.83 -4.11 -10.03
CA ALA A 264 2.85 -4.97 -10.72
C ALA A 264 3.27 -6.44 -10.68
N SER A 265 4.53 -6.75 -10.95
CA SER A 265 5.03 -8.11 -10.84
C SER A 265 4.82 -8.68 -9.43
N LEU A 266 5.14 -7.88 -8.39
CA LEU A 266 4.90 -8.28 -7.00
C LEU A 266 3.42 -8.48 -6.71
N ALA A 267 2.56 -7.55 -7.16
CA ALA A 267 1.12 -7.63 -6.97
C ALA A 267 0.50 -8.86 -7.66
N ILE A 268 0.94 -9.20 -8.87
CA ILE A 268 0.50 -10.40 -9.59
C ILE A 268 0.83 -11.65 -8.78
N GLN A 269 2.08 -11.79 -8.31
CA GLN A 269 2.51 -12.97 -7.56
C GLN A 269 1.77 -13.11 -6.22
N LEU A 270 1.59 -12.02 -5.48
CA LEU A 270 0.84 -12.00 -4.23
C LEU A 270 -0.62 -12.38 -4.44
N SER A 271 -1.27 -11.80 -5.44
CA SER A 271 -2.67 -12.08 -5.78
C SER A 271 -2.87 -13.52 -6.23
N HIS A 272 -2.01 -14.03 -7.11
CA HIS A 272 -2.08 -15.42 -7.59
C HIS A 272 -1.81 -16.43 -6.47
N ALA A 273 -0.87 -16.14 -5.55
CA ALA A 273 -0.62 -16.98 -4.39
C ALA A 273 -1.87 -17.06 -3.49
N TRP A 274 -2.51 -15.92 -3.23
CA TRP A 274 -3.73 -15.86 -2.44
C TRP A 274 -4.88 -16.62 -3.13
N ILE A 275 -5.14 -16.37 -4.43
CA ILE A 275 -6.19 -17.04 -5.21
C ILE A 275 -6.00 -18.57 -5.16
N SER A 276 -4.77 -19.03 -5.34
CA SER A 276 -4.45 -20.46 -5.34
C SER A 276 -4.74 -21.10 -3.98
N GLN A 277 -4.36 -20.43 -2.87
CA GLN A 277 -4.64 -20.92 -1.52
C GLN A 277 -6.13 -20.88 -1.19
N HIS A 278 -6.83 -19.81 -1.61
CA HIS A 278 -8.27 -19.67 -1.38
C HIS A 278 -9.08 -20.77 -2.11
N LYS A 279 -8.78 -21.01 -3.39
CA LYS A 279 -9.40 -22.11 -4.16
C LYS A 279 -9.12 -23.47 -3.54
N MET A 280 -7.90 -23.68 -3.06
CA MET A 280 -7.51 -24.91 -2.39
C MET A 280 -8.32 -25.14 -1.10
N LYS A 281 -8.41 -24.13 -0.23
CA LYS A 281 -9.21 -24.21 1.01
C LYS A 281 -10.69 -24.54 0.70
N ASN A 282 -11.28 -23.87 -0.28
CA ASN A 282 -12.68 -24.10 -0.67
C ASN A 282 -12.88 -25.51 -1.26
N SER A 283 -11.93 -26.00 -2.06
CA SER A 283 -11.97 -27.36 -2.60
C SER A 283 -11.82 -28.41 -1.50
N ILE A 284 -10.94 -28.22 -0.52
CA ILE A 284 -10.79 -29.10 0.64
C ILE A 284 -12.08 -29.09 1.46
N ASN A 285 -12.64 -27.94 1.77
CA ASN A 285 -13.89 -27.82 2.52
C ASN A 285 -15.08 -28.51 1.78
N ALA A 286 -15.14 -28.39 0.45
CA ALA A 286 -16.17 -29.05 -0.35
C ALA A 286 -15.99 -30.59 -0.40
N HIS A 287 -14.78 -31.11 -0.19
CA HIS A 287 -14.45 -32.54 -0.31
C HIS A 287 -14.33 -33.24 1.04
N ILE A 288 -14.20 -32.52 2.18
CA ILE A 288 -14.23 -33.13 3.53
C ILE A 288 -15.56 -33.87 3.76
N TYR A 289 -16.59 -33.51 2.98
CA TYR A 289 -17.89 -34.21 3.00
C TYR A 289 -18.04 -35.37 2.00
N SER A 290 -17.01 -35.67 1.18
CA SER A 290 -17.07 -36.76 0.19
C SER A 290 -15.71 -37.37 -0.12
N ASP A 291 -15.47 -38.56 0.48
CA ASP A 291 -14.57 -39.61 -0.02
C ASP A 291 -13.03 -39.33 -0.03
N GLU A 292 -12.30 -40.11 0.79
CA GLU A 292 -10.83 -40.08 1.00
C GLU A 292 -10.00 -40.27 -0.29
N LYS A 293 -10.54 -40.99 -1.29
CA LYS A 293 -9.90 -41.20 -2.60
C LYS A 293 -9.84 -39.91 -3.44
N LYS A 294 -10.88 -39.09 -3.38
CA LYS A 294 -10.92 -37.79 -4.09
C LYS A 294 -9.99 -36.77 -3.46
N LEU A 295 -9.79 -36.82 -2.14
CA LEU A 295 -8.87 -35.96 -1.42
C LEU A 295 -7.43 -36.19 -1.85
N ASN A 296 -7.01 -37.44 -2.02
CA ASN A 296 -5.68 -37.78 -2.51
C ASN A 296 -5.43 -37.33 -3.95
N GLN A 297 -6.44 -37.43 -4.82
CA GLN A 297 -6.34 -36.95 -6.21
C GLN A 297 -6.32 -35.41 -6.29
N LEU A 298 -7.01 -34.74 -5.38
CA LEU A 298 -6.98 -33.28 -5.24
C LEU A 298 -5.61 -32.82 -4.75
N CYS A 299 -5.04 -33.46 -3.73
CA CYS A 299 -3.68 -33.19 -3.25
C CYS A 299 -2.63 -33.34 -4.37
N GLU A 300 -2.79 -34.31 -5.25
CA GLU A 300 -1.94 -34.54 -6.41
C GLU A 300 -2.08 -33.41 -7.46
N ASN A 301 -3.31 -32.99 -7.74
CA ASN A 301 -3.61 -31.89 -8.66
C ASN A 301 -3.11 -30.54 -8.12
N ILE A 302 -3.19 -30.33 -6.82
CA ILE A 302 -2.66 -29.16 -6.11
C ILE A 302 -1.14 -29.14 -6.18
N ARG A 303 -0.48 -30.28 -5.98
CA ARG A 303 0.98 -30.41 -6.17
C ARG A 303 1.41 -29.97 -7.58
N ARG A 304 0.55 -30.19 -8.58
CA ARG A 304 0.82 -29.78 -9.98
C ARG A 304 0.50 -28.31 -10.27
N SER A 305 -0.45 -27.68 -9.56
CA SER A 305 -0.87 -26.30 -9.82
C SER A 305 -0.05 -25.24 -9.06
N VAL A 306 0.56 -25.61 -7.93
CA VAL A 306 1.44 -24.72 -7.13
C VAL A 306 2.89 -24.72 -7.65
N LEU A 307 3.24 -25.70 -8.49
CA LEU A 307 4.54 -25.75 -9.18
C LEU A 307 4.35 -25.23 -10.62
N PRO A 308 5.11 -24.26 -11.08
CA PRO A 308 5.07 -23.83 -12.47
C PRO A 308 5.45 -25.02 -13.37
N TYR A 309 4.60 -25.28 -14.35
CA TYR A 309 4.72 -26.38 -15.29
C TYR A 309 5.91 -26.12 -16.24
N SER A 310 7.06 -26.73 -15.96
CA SER A 310 8.20 -26.75 -16.88
C SER A 310 8.03 -27.92 -17.85
N LYS A 311 7.53 -27.65 -19.06
CA LYS A 311 7.64 -28.53 -20.19
C LYS A 311 8.96 -28.26 -20.93
N ASN A 312 10.10 -28.63 -20.35
CA ASN A 312 11.28 -28.86 -21.18
C ASN A 312 12.09 -30.04 -20.62
N LYS A 313 11.92 -31.17 -21.27
CA LYS A 313 12.80 -32.32 -21.15
C LYS A 313 14.16 -31.95 -21.75
N LYS A 314 15.12 -31.70 -20.89
CA LYS A 314 16.56 -31.95 -21.03
C LYS A 314 17.36 -30.97 -20.14
N ASN A 315 17.28 -31.17 -18.83
CA ASN A 315 18.42 -30.92 -17.97
C ASN A 315 18.17 -31.66 -16.64
N LYS A 316 18.94 -32.71 -16.42
CA LYS A 316 18.98 -33.43 -15.16
C LYS A 316 19.56 -32.54 -14.10
N SER A 317 18.71 -31.81 -13.37
CA SER A 317 19.07 -31.20 -12.10
C SER A 317 18.46 -32.01 -10.95
N LYS A 318 19.36 -32.58 -10.14
CA LYS A 318 19.04 -33.38 -8.99
C LYS A 318 18.16 -32.63 -7.98
N GLY A 319 17.03 -33.25 -7.68
CA GLY A 319 16.37 -33.15 -6.37
C GLY A 319 15.32 -32.02 -6.20
N ILE A 320 14.13 -32.20 -6.75
CA ILE A 320 12.89 -31.62 -6.19
C ILE A 320 12.41 -32.61 -5.13
N LYS A 321 12.43 -32.22 -3.87
CA LYS A 321 11.79 -33.00 -2.81
C LYS A 321 10.36 -32.49 -2.64
N THR A 322 9.45 -33.41 -2.65
CA THR A 322 8.00 -33.25 -2.53
C THR A 322 7.61 -32.68 -1.16
N ILE A 323 6.58 -31.86 -1.14
CA ILE A 323 5.92 -31.44 0.11
C ILE A 323 5.03 -32.61 0.52
N ASP A 324 5.32 -33.23 1.66
CA ASP A 324 4.44 -34.21 2.26
C ASP A 324 3.35 -33.48 3.05
N ILE A 325 2.11 -33.65 2.58
CA ILE A 325 0.92 -33.17 3.28
C ILE A 325 0.38 -34.31 4.11
N SER A 326 0.30 -34.15 5.42
CA SER A 326 -0.41 -35.04 6.32
C SER A 326 -1.52 -34.29 7.03
N ILE A 327 -2.60 -34.96 7.37
CA ILE A 327 -3.70 -34.36 8.13
C ILE A 327 -3.46 -34.61 9.61
N ASP A 328 -3.56 -33.57 10.44
CA ASP A 328 -3.56 -33.74 11.89
C ASP A 328 -4.86 -34.45 12.28
N LYS A 329 -4.70 -35.64 12.82
CA LYS A 329 -5.85 -36.47 13.24
C LYS A 329 -6.64 -35.87 14.44
N ARG A 330 -6.11 -34.83 15.10
CA ARG A 330 -6.76 -34.18 16.25
C ARG A 330 -7.52 -32.92 15.86
N THR A 331 -7.00 -32.15 14.89
CA THR A 331 -7.57 -30.87 14.45
C THR A 331 -8.24 -30.93 13.08
N ASN A 332 -8.05 -32.05 12.36
CA ASN A 332 -8.47 -32.23 10.98
C ASN A 332 -7.86 -31.19 9.99
N GLU A 333 -6.76 -30.53 10.39
CA GLU A 333 -6.06 -29.54 9.58
C GLU A 333 -4.88 -30.16 8.82
N PRO A 334 -4.56 -29.66 7.62
CA PRO A 334 -3.42 -30.14 6.86
C PRO A 334 -2.11 -29.68 7.49
N ILE A 335 -1.26 -30.63 7.90
CA ILE A 335 0.11 -30.40 8.35
C ILE A 335 1.03 -30.47 7.14
N PHE A 336 1.71 -29.39 6.83
CA PHE A 336 2.76 -29.34 5.81
C PHE A 336 4.09 -29.75 6.42
N LYS A 337 4.49 -31.03 6.28
CA LYS A 337 5.82 -31.49 6.68
C LYS A 337 6.87 -31.12 5.65
N LYS A 338 7.90 -30.44 6.09
CA LYS A 338 9.01 -29.98 5.29
C LYS A 338 10.03 -31.04 4.97
N THR A 339 10.46 -31.01 3.73
CA THR A 339 11.79 -31.54 3.36
C THR A 339 12.50 -30.50 2.48
N SER A 340 13.61 -29.97 3.00
CA SER A 340 14.60 -29.08 2.38
C SER A 340 14.09 -27.91 1.54
N MET A 341 14.36 -26.70 2.04
CA MET A 341 14.25 -25.45 1.28
C MET A 341 15.14 -25.48 0.05
N ARG A 342 14.56 -25.19 -1.09
CA ARG A 342 15.27 -24.71 -2.27
C ARG A 342 14.73 -23.37 -2.68
N ARG A 343 15.66 -22.42 -2.82
CA ARG A 343 15.46 -21.15 -3.51
C ARG A 343 14.81 -21.44 -4.86
N MET A 344 13.55 -21.02 -5.07
CA MET A 344 12.98 -20.99 -6.40
C MET A 344 13.70 -19.90 -7.19
N LYS A 345 14.71 -20.29 -7.97
CA LYS A 345 15.27 -19.43 -9.01
C LYS A 345 14.30 -19.40 -10.17
N ASN A 346 13.88 -18.18 -10.51
CA ASN A 346 13.17 -17.80 -11.72
C ASN A 346 11.85 -18.55 -11.97
N ILE A 347 10.75 -17.93 -11.57
CA ILE A 347 9.43 -18.27 -12.08
C ILE A 347 9.41 -17.78 -13.53
N CYS A 348 9.54 -18.69 -14.49
CA CYS A 348 9.42 -18.40 -15.92
C CYS A 348 8.04 -18.84 -16.42
N ASP A 349 7.49 -18.13 -17.41
CA ASP A 349 6.22 -18.45 -18.10
C ASP A 349 4.97 -18.38 -17.18
N VAL A 350 4.85 -17.36 -16.35
CA VAL A 350 3.62 -17.11 -15.60
C VAL A 350 2.55 -16.59 -16.54
N GLN A 351 1.52 -17.40 -16.78
CA GLN A 351 0.38 -16.96 -17.57
C GLN A 351 -0.43 -15.92 -16.79
N VAL A 352 -0.65 -14.76 -17.39
CA VAL A 352 -1.48 -13.70 -16.84
C VAL A 352 -2.92 -13.90 -17.31
N LEU A 353 -3.85 -14.01 -16.35
CA LEU A 353 -5.27 -14.14 -16.68
C LEU A 353 -5.87 -12.78 -17.09
N PRO A 354 -6.91 -12.77 -17.94
CA PRO A 354 -7.56 -11.51 -18.38
C PRO A 354 -8.00 -10.61 -17.22
N ALA A 355 -8.55 -11.20 -16.15
CA ALA A 355 -8.95 -10.47 -14.96
C ALA A 355 -7.76 -9.81 -14.22
N THR A 356 -6.59 -10.45 -14.23
CA THR A 356 -5.36 -9.86 -13.66
C THR A 356 -4.89 -8.67 -14.50
N CYS A 357 -4.92 -8.78 -15.83
CA CYS A 357 -4.60 -7.70 -16.75
C CYS A 357 -5.53 -6.50 -16.54
N LYS A 358 -6.83 -6.75 -16.56
CA LYS A 358 -7.86 -5.73 -16.28
C LYS A 358 -7.68 -5.10 -14.90
N GLY A 359 -7.30 -5.88 -13.87
CA GLY A 359 -7.03 -5.37 -12.54
C GLY A 359 -5.88 -4.37 -12.49
N ILE A 360 -4.83 -4.56 -13.28
CA ILE A 360 -3.74 -3.60 -13.40
C ILE A 360 -4.17 -2.35 -14.15
N GLU A 361 -4.89 -2.50 -15.26
CA GLU A 361 -5.38 -1.39 -16.09
C GLU A 361 -6.36 -0.48 -15.33
N CYS A 362 -7.26 -1.09 -14.54
CA CYS A 362 -8.26 -0.36 -13.76
C CYS A 362 -7.73 0.12 -12.40
N CYS A 363 -6.44 -0.13 -12.07
CA CYS A 363 -5.88 0.28 -10.79
C CYS A 363 -5.71 1.79 -10.71
N VAL A 364 -6.34 2.40 -9.72
CA VAL A 364 -6.21 3.83 -9.44
C VAL A 364 -5.20 4.07 -8.33
N LEU A 365 -4.24 4.95 -8.62
CA LEU A 365 -3.13 5.31 -7.73
C LEU A 365 -3.12 6.83 -7.50
N PRO A 366 -4.00 7.39 -6.67
CA PRO A 366 -4.05 8.83 -6.45
C PRO A 366 -2.70 9.38 -5.96
N GLY A 367 -2.27 10.49 -6.57
CA GLY A 367 -0.99 11.11 -6.23
C GLY A 367 0.27 10.30 -6.57
N ARG A 368 0.13 9.29 -7.44
CA ARG A 368 1.25 8.49 -7.97
C ARG A 368 1.18 8.46 -9.48
N CYS A 369 1.99 9.28 -10.15
CA CYS A 369 1.96 9.46 -11.60
C CYS A 369 0.51 9.60 -12.13
N GLN A 370 -0.31 10.34 -11.41
CA GLN A 370 -1.72 10.54 -11.72
C GLN A 370 -1.89 11.65 -12.75
N ILE A 371 -2.76 11.43 -13.74
CA ILE A 371 -3.16 12.46 -14.70
C ILE A 371 -4.66 12.74 -14.52
N LEU A 372 -4.99 13.98 -14.19
CA LEU A 372 -6.35 14.49 -14.25
C LEU A 372 -6.48 15.37 -15.48
N LYS A 373 -7.43 15.02 -16.37
CA LYS A 373 -7.64 15.73 -17.62
C LYS A 373 -8.90 16.58 -17.55
N GLU A 374 -8.75 17.86 -17.84
CA GLU A 374 -9.85 18.79 -18.10
C GLU A 374 -9.81 19.27 -19.56
N VAL A 375 -10.80 20.06 -19.97
CA VAL A 375 -10.97 20.47 -21.39
C VAL A 375 -9.73 21.16 -21.97
N ALA A 376 -9.04 21.98 -21.17
CA ALA A 376 -7.88 22.76 -21.62
C ALA A 376 -6.61 22.52 -20.77
N ILE A 377 -6.69 21.65 -19.75
CA ILE A 377 -5.65 21.50 -18.75
C ILE A 377 -5.44 20.01 -18.45
N ASP A 378 -4.18 19.59 -18.51
CA ASP A 378 -3.76 18.30 -17.97
C ASP A 378 -2.96 18.53 -16.67
N TYR A 379 -3.44 17.98 -15.55
CA TYR A 379 -2.75 17.99 -14.26
C TYR A 379 -1.97 16.69 -14.08
N TYR A 380 -0.66 16.81 -13.97
CA TYR A 380 0.27 15.71 -13.68
C TYR A 380 0.62 15.76 -12.20
N ILE A 381 0.11 14.81 -11.42
CA ILE A 381 0.17 14.83 -9.96
C ILE A 381 1.00 13.66 -9.45
N ASP A 382 2.08 13.95 -8.74
CA ASP A 382 2.93 12.93 -8.13
C ASP A 382 3.54 13.38 -6.81
N GLY A 383 3.45 12.56 -5.78
CA GLY A 383 3.98 12.82 -4.45
C GLY A 383 5.49 12.57 -4.29
N ALA A 384 6.28 12.66 -5.37
CA ALA A 384 7.73 12.52 -5.34
C ALA A 384 8.37 13.53 -4.40
N HIS A 385 9.26 13.05 -3.53
CA HIS A 385 9.87 13.87 -2.48
C HIS A 385 11.28 13.37 -2.08
N THR A 386 11.81 12.38 -2.78
CA THR A 386 13.20 11.92 -2.70
C THR A 386 13.83 11.98 -4.08
N LYS A 387 15.17 11.95 -4.16
CA LYS A 387 15.90 11.98 -5.42
C LYS A 387 15.40 10.91 -6.39
N GLU A 388 15.26 9.67 -5.93
CA GLU A 388 14.85 8.51 -6.73
C GLU A 388 13.41 8.68 -7.24
N SER A 389 12.47 9.08 -6.37
CA SER A 389 11.08 9.29 -6.77
C SER A 389 10.93 10.49 -7.72
N MET A 390 11.73 11.54 -7.54
CA MET A 390 11.72 12.70 -8.43
C MET A 390 12.25 12.35 -9.83
N MET A 391 13.26 11.48 -9.94
CA MET A 391 13.73 10.97 -11.23
C MET A 391 12.61 10.23 -11.98
N VAL A 392 11.86 9.36 -11.29
CA VAL A 392 10.71 8.65 -11.87
C VAL A 392 9.63 9.65 -12.33
N CYS A 393 9.27 10.62 -11.49
CA CYS A 393 8.28 11.65 -11.82
C CYS A 393 8.71 12.47 -13.06
N THR A 394 9.99 12.85 -13.14
CA THR A 394 10.57 13.62 -14.24
C THR A 394 10.49 12.86 -15.57
N GLU A 395 10.89 11.58 -15.54
CA GLU A 395 10.87 10.71 -16.72
C GLU A 395 9.43 10.46 -17.19
N TRP A 396 8.55 10.13 -16.26
CA TRP A 396 7.12 9.95 -16.54
C TRP A 396 6.50 11.19 -17.20
N PHE A 397 6.71 12.38 -16.63
CA PHE A 397 6.17 13.61 -17.21
C PHE A 397 6.78 13.90 -18.59
N LYS A 398 8.09 13.70 -18.76
CA LYS A 398 8.79 13.90 -20.03
C LYS A 398 8.21 13.06 -21.15
N ASN A 399 7.86 11.81 -20.85
CA ASN A 399 7.34 10.85 -21.84
C ASN A 399 5.89 11.13 -22.25
N LEU A 400 5.08 11.71 -21.36
CA LEU A 400 3.64 11.88 -21.60
C LEU A 400 3.21 13.31 -21.91
N ALA A 401 3.97 14.31 -21.45
CA ALA A 401 3.60 15.70 -21.65
C ALA A 401 3.79 16.15 -23.10
N ARG A 402 2.77 16.82 -23.63
CA ARG A 402 2.83 17.40 -24.98
C ARG A 402 3.91 18.47 -25.07
N LEU A 403 4.78 18.37 -26.06
CA LEU A 403 5.90 19.32 -26.25
C LEU A 403 5.45 20.76 -26.51
N SER A 404 4.29 20.94 -27.15
CA SER A 404 3.73 22.24 -27.55
C SER A 404 2.94 22.96 -26.46
N SER A 405 2.78 22.35 -25.26
CA SER A 405 1.96 22.92 -24.20
C SER A 405 2.79 23.82 -23.28
N ILE A 406 2.14 24.83 -22.71
CA ILE A 406 2.72 25.65 -21.64
C ILE A 406 2.85 24.76 -20.40
N ARG A 407 4.02 24.67 -19.82
CA ARG A 407 4.33 23.84 -18.64
C ARG A 407 4.45 24.70 -17.40
N ILE A 408 3.68 24.38 -16.37
CA ILE A 408 3.68 25.08 -15.10
C ILE A 408 4.01 24.09 -13.99
N LEU A 409 4.99 24.42 -13.17
CA LEU A 409 5.34 23.64 -11.99
C LEU A 409 4.68 24.24 -10.74
N ILE A 410 4.00 23.40 -9.96
CA ILE A 410 3.60 23.71 -8.58
C ILE A 410 4.43 22.81 -7.68
N PHE A 411 5.21 23.40 -6.78
CA PHE A 411 6.23 22.69 -6.03
C PHE A 411 6.26 23.10 -4.56
N ASN A 412 6.46 22.11 -3.70
CA ASN A 412 6.81 22.30 -2.30
C ASN A 412 7.62 21.11 -1.79
N THR A 413 8.42 21.32 -0.75
CA THR A 413 9.09 20.26 0.01
C THR A 413 8.82 20.45 1.51
N THR A 414 8.80 19.35 2.26
CA THR A 414 8.63 19.35 3.72
C THR A 414 9.85 18.81 4.43
N GLY A 415 10.11 19.31 5.65
CA GLY A 415 11.22 18.89 6.50
C GLY A 415 12.58 19.30 5.94
N ASP A 416 13.65 18.62 6.39
CA ASP A 416 15.05 18.93 6.07
C ASP A 416 15.49 18.41 4.68
N ARG A 417 14.54 18.27 3.74
CA ARG A 417 14.84 17.76 2.40
C ARG A 417 15.57 18.82 1.58
N ASN A 418 16.58 18.37 0.83
CA ASN A 418 17.32 19.25 -0.06
C ASN A 418 16.49 19.57 -1.31
N SER A 419 15.74 20.70 -1.25
CA SER A 419 14.89 21.19 -2.34
C SER A 419 15.69 21.50 -3.60
N GLU A 420 16.92 21.97 -3.47
CA GLU A 420 17.80 22.29 -4.61
C GLU A 420 18.07 21.02 -5.44
N THR A 421 18.41 19.91 -4.79
CA THR A 421 18.63 18.63 -5.49
C THR A 421 17.39 18.19 -6.26
N LEU A 422 16.19 18.35 -5.69
CA LEU A 422 14.95 17.99 -6.36
C LEU A 422 14.62 18.91 -7.53
N LEU A 423 14.80 20.21 -7.37
CA LEU A 423 14.56 21.21 -8.41
C LEU A 423 15.54 21.04 -9.59
N ARG A 424 16.80 20.69 -9.32
CA ARG A 424 17.78 20.39 -10.38
C ARG A 424 17.33 19.22 -11.27
N LEU A 425 16.63 18.21 -10.71
CA LEU A 425 16.06 17.10 -11.49
C LEU A 425 14.88 17.54 -12.37
N LEU A 426 14.11 18.53 -11.93
CA LEU A 426 12.97 19.08 -12.66
C LEU A 426 13.37 20.11 -13.73
N HIS A 427 14.55 20.73 -13.60
CA HIS A 427 15.04 21.78 -14.52
C HIS A 427 15.02 21.38 -16.01
N PRO A 428 15.41 20.15 -16.41
CA PRO A 428 15.39 19.74 -17.82
C PRO A 428 13.99 19.67 -18.46
N LEU A 429 12.91 19.78 -17.67
CA LEU A 429 11.54 19.77 -18.16
C LEU A 429 11.10 21.11 -18.76
N ASN A 430 11.93 22.16 -18.66
CA ASN A 430 11.72 23.49 -19.26
C ASN A 430 10.34 24.08 -18.92
N PHE A 431 10.06 24.26 -17.63
CA PHE A 431 8.84 24.93 -17.18
C PHE A 431 8.86 26.40 -17.57
N HIS A 432 7.72 26.88 -18.06
CA HIS A 432 7.52 28.29 -18.38
C HIS A 432 7.28 29.14 -17.11
N MET A 433 6.76 28.50 -16.07
CA MET A 433 6.50 29.12 -14.76
C MET A 433 6.66 28.08 -13.65
N ALA A 434 7.18 28.49 -12.50
CA ALA A 434 7.24 27.70 -11.30
C ALA A 434 6.60 28.47 -10.14
N LEU A 435 5.66 27.82 -9.45
CA LEU A 435 4.94 28.34 -8.29
C LEU A 435 5.38 27.55 -7.06
N PHE A 436 5.94 28.24 -6.08
CA PHE A 436 6.31 27.67 -4.80
C PHE A 436 5.21 28.00 -3.78
N VAL A 437 4.56 26.96 -3.28
CA VAL A 437 3.38 27.09 -2.43
C VAL A 437 3.61 26.46 -1.06
N PRO A 438 3.03 26.99 0.03
CA PRO A 438 3.10 26.34 1.33
C PRO A 438 2.29 25.04 1.37
N ASN A 439 2.66 24.13 2.27
CA ASN A 439 1.90 22.90 2.54
C ASN A 439 0.75 23.21 3.51
N ASN A 440 -0.35 23.71 3.04
CA ASN A 440 -1.57 23.90 3.82
C ASN A 440 -2.50 22.71 3.65
N ALA A 441 -2.04 21.52 4.08
CA ALA A 441 -2.86 20.30 4.00
C ALA A 441 -4.01 20.27 5.03
N PHE A 442 -3.98 21.17 6.02
CA PHE A 442 -5.00 21.28 7.07
C PHE A 442 -5.34 22.74 7.31
N ASP A 443 -6.63 23.06 7.29
CA ASP A 443 -7.21 24.32 7.77
C ASP A 443 -7.05 24.41 9.31
N ASP A 444 -5.82 24.47 9.78
CA ASP A 444 -5.56 24.68 11.20
C ASP A 444 -5.30 26.17 11.44
N GLN A 445 -6.32 26.86 11.98
CA GLN A 445 -6.19 28.27 12.38
C GLN A 445 -5.01 28.52 13.35
N ASN A 446 -4.52 27.47 14.02
CA ASN A 446 -3.33 27.53 14.85
C ASN A 446 -2.04 27.57 14.03
N LEU A 447 -2.02 26.99 12.81
CA LEU A 447 -0.87 27.10 11.91
C LEU A 447 -0.70 28.55 11.42
N LEU A 448 -1.79 29.27 11.16
CA LEU A 448 -1.76 30.70 10.83
C LEU A 448 -1.13 31.52 11.95
N LYS A 449 -1.48 31.26 13.22
CA LYS A 449 -0.86 31.93 14.39
C LYS A 449 0.63 31.63 14.53
N TYR A 450 1.05 30.38 14.24
CA TYR A 450 2.46 29.97 14.28
C TYR A 450 3.27 30.62 13.15
N LEU A 451 2.65 30.84 12.00
CA LEU A 451 3.26 31.44 10.82
C LEU A 451 3.29 32.98 10.92
N GLU A 452 2.33 33.59 11.60
CA GLU A 452 2.32 35.02 11.92
C GLU A 452 3.47 35.44 12.87
N GLN A 453 4.03 34.51 13.63
CA GLN A 453 5.17 34.72 14.52
C GLN A 453 6.55 34.56 13.83
N ARG A 454 6.61 34.22 12.54
CA ARG A 454 7.88 34.17 11.78
C ARG A 454 8.21 35.53 11.18
N PRO A 455 9.51 35.94 11.20
CA PRO A 455 9.93 37.26 10.68
C PRO A 455 9.66 37.47 9.18
N ASP A 456 9.39 36.39 8.41
CA ASP A 456 9.19 36.35 6.95
C ASP A 456 7.73 36.16 6.52
N GLY A 457 6.78 36.32 7.45
CA GLY A 457 5.32 36.10 7.21
C GLY A 457 4.68 36.86 6.03
N LYS A 458 5.42 37.75 5.37
CA LYS A 458 4.97 38.41 4.13
C LYS A 458 4.84 37.50 2.91
N ILE A 459 5.52 36.34 2.91
CA ILE A 459 5.53 35.40 1.74
C ILE A 459 4.29 34.52 1.74
N ILE A 460 3.69 34.26 2.88
CA ILE A 460 2.60 33.27 3.03
C ILE A 460 1.25 33.80 2.56
N LYS A 461 0.96 35.08 2.83
CA LYS A 461 -0.29 35.71 2.31
C LYS A 461 -0.33 35.76 0.77
N LYS A 462 0.83 35.94 0.12
CA LYS A 462 0.91 35.95 -1.35
C LYS A 462 0.68 34.60 -1.98
N SER A 463 1.02 33.47 -1.32
CA SER A 463 0.93 32.14 -1.92
C SER A 463 -0.50 31.58 -1.91
N SER A 464 -1.30 31.83 -0.89
CA SER A 464 -2.73 31.46 -0.89
C SER A 464 -3.55 32.32 -1.88
N GLU A 465 -3.18 33.58 -2.05
CA GLU A 465 -3.75 34.46 -3.09
C GLU A 465 -3.32 34.03 -4.50
N ILE A 466 -2.13 33.50 -4.65
CA ILE A 466 -1.63 32.98 -5.96
C ILE A 466 -2.39 31.72 -6.37
N LEU A 467 -2.66 30.76 -5.49
CA LEU A 467 -3.46 29.56 -5.83
C LEU A 467 -4.89 29.93 -6.24
N THR A 468 -5.56 30.82 -5.52
CA THR A 468 -6.90 31.28 -5.90
C THR A 468 -6.90 32.16 -7.13
N SER A 469 -5.85 32.92 -7.40
CA SER A 469 -5.73 33.71 -8.64
C SER A 469 -5.29 32.89 -9.84
N VAL A 470 -4.51 31.82 -9.63
CA VAL A 470 -4.14 30.85 -10.70
C VAL A 470 -5.36 30.07 -11.16
N ASP A 471 -6.22 29.58 -10.26
CA ASP A 471 -7.47 28.93 -10.63
C ASP A 471 -8.37 29.88 -11.46
N LYS A 472 -8.48 31.15 -11.05
CA LYS A 472 -9.21 32.17 -11.82
C LYS A 472 -8.55 32.52 -13.15
N ALA A 473 -7.23 32.61 -13.20
CA ALA A 473 -6.48 32.89 -14.42
C ALA A 473 -6.53 31.73 -15.41
N ILE A 474 -6.45 30.50 -14.91
CA ILE A 474 -6.51 29.26 -15.71
C ILE A 474 -7.88 29.13 -16.37
N LYS A 475 -8.97 29.39 -15.66
CA LYS A 475 -10.34 29.37 -16.21
C LYS A 475 -10.58 30.43 -17.28
N ALA A 476 -9.77 31.48 -17.33
CA ALA A 476 -9.84 32.55 -18.33
C ALA A 476 -8.98 32.34 -19.58
N MET A 477 -8.12 31.31 -19.62
CA MET A 477 -7.16 31.09 -20.70
C MET A 477 -7.61 29.98 -21.66
N CYS A 478 -7.69 30.32 -22.97
CA CYS A 478 -8.05 29.39 -24.06
C CYS A 478 -6.88 28.54 -24.61
N LYS A 479 -5.76 28.38 -23.88
CA LYS A 479 -4.60 27.63 -24.31
C LYS A 479 -4.47 26.30 -23.55
N SER A 480 -3.87 25.28 -24.20
CA SER A 480 -3.58 24.00 -23.56
C SER A 480 -2.42 24.14 -22.56
N TYR A 481 -2.63 23.71 -21.33
CA TYR A 481 -1.65 23.77 -20.25
C TYR A 481 -1.35 22.40 -19.67
N ASN A 482 -0.10 22.18 -19.28
CA ASN A 482 0.31 21.01 -18.50
C ASN A 482 0.83 21.47 -17.12
N PHE A 483 0.11 21.14 -16.06
CA PHE A 483 0.55 21.41 -14.69
C PHE A 483 1.24 20.20 -14.11
N VAL A 484 2.41 20.40 -13.52
CA VAL A 484 3.08 19.40 -12.68
C VAL A 484 2.98 19.83 -11.23
N ILE A 485 2.38 18.98 -10.41
CA ILE A 485 2.21 19.18 -8.97
C ILE A 485 3.02 18.11 -8.25
N THR A 486 4.14 18.50 -7.63
CA THR A 486 5.07 17.52 -7.05
C THR A 486 5.94 18.10 -5.93
N GLY A 487 6.69 17.25 -5.25
CA GLY A 487 7.65 17.58 -4.19
C GLY A 487 7.18 17.20 -2.78
N SER A 488 5.90 17.01 -2.56
CA SER A 488 5.34 16.66 -1.26
C SER A 488 3.99 15.98 -1.39
N LEU A 489 3.77 14.93 -0.58
CA LEU A 489 2.44 14.30 -0.46
C LEU A 489 1.39 15.25 0.10
N HIS A 490 1.78 16.17 0.98
CA HIS A 490 0.87 17.19 1.54
C HIS A 490 0.42 18.17 0.45
N LEU A 491 1.32 18.60 -0.43
CA LEU A 491 0.95 19.45 -1.56
C LEU A 491 0.00 18.72 -2.51
N VAL A 492 0.30 17.47 -2.83
CA VAL A 492 -0.57 16.62 -3.68
C VAL A 492 -1.93 16.45 -3.03
N GLY A 493 -2.01 16.23 -1.71
CA GLY A 493 -3.27 16.16 -0.97
C GLY A 493 -4.07 17.46 -1.07
N ALA A 494 -3.43 18.60 -0.86
CA ALA A 494 -4.08 19.92 -0.99
C ALA A 494 -4.60 20.16 -2.41
N ALA A 495 -3.82 19.82 -3.43
CA ALA A 495 -4.25 19.91 -4.83
C ALA A 495 -5.41 18.96 -5.16
N SER A 496 -5.34 17.71 -4.69
CA SER A 496 -6.41 16.73 -4.87
C SER A 496 -7.70 17.16 -4.18
N ALA A 497 -7.63 17.79 -3.01
CA ALA A 497 -8.80 18.33 -2.31
C ALA A 497 -9.52 19.44 -3.12
N VAL A 498 -8.80 20.15 -3.99
CA VAL A 498 -9.37 21.17 -4.89
C VAL A 498 -9.88 20.55 -6.19
N LEU A 499 -9.10 19.62 -6.76
CA LEU A 499 -9.38 19.05 -8.10
C LEU A 499 -10.34 17.86 -8.05
N ASP A 500 -10.38 17.11 -6.96
CA ASP A 500 -11.26 15.94 -6.77
C ASP A 500 -11.74 15.86 -5.29
N PRO A 501 -12.52 16.87 -4.80
CA PRO A 501 -12.91 16.98 -3.39
C PRO A 501 -13.78 15.83 -2.90
N GLU A 502 -14.53 15.19 -3.78
CA GLU A 502 -15.40 14.06 -3.47
C GLU A 502 -14.72 12.70 -3.69
N LEU A 503 -13.41 12.70 -3.99
CA LEU A 503 -12.63 11.49 -4.23
C LEU A 503 -13.21 10.59 -5.34
N THR A 504 -13.82 11.21 -6.37
CA THR A 504 -14.46 10.51 -7.49
C THR A 504 -13.48 9.68 -8.31
N THR A 505 -12.19 10.00 -8.23
CA THR A 505 -11.11 9.21 -8.84
C THR A 505 -11.16 7.75 -8.40
N TYR A 506 -11.54 7.47 -7.15
CA TYR A 506 -11.68 6.11 -6.62
C TYR A 506 -12.91 5.38 -7.18
N ASP A 507 -13.94 6.10 -7.63
CA ASP A 507 -15.14 5.49 -8.20
C ASP A 507 -14.91 4.95 -9.62
N LYS A 508 -13.95 5.51 -10.35
CA LYS A 508 -13.57 5.05 -11.70
C LYS A 508 -12.91 3.66 -11.70
N SER A 509 -12.52 3.15 -10.54
CA SER A 509 -11.92 1.81 -10.38
C SER A 509 -12.93 0.66 -10.52
N SER A 510 -14.22 0.96 -10.68
CA SER A 510 -15.32 -0.03 -10.72
C SER A 510 -15.93 -0.28 -12.09
N VAL A 511 -15.38 0.31 -13.16
CA VAL A 511 -15.88 0.14 -14.55
C VAL A 511 -15.08 -0.93 -15.31
#